data_4826382308f7cfcd7f41825bb54a71a2
#
_entry.id   4826382308f7cfcd7f41825bb54a71a2
#
_cell.length_a   1.000
_cell.length_b   1.000
_cell.length_c   1.000
_cell.angle_alpha   90.00
_cell.angle_beta   90.00
_cell.angle_gamma   90.00
#
_symmetry.space_group_name_H-M   'P 1'
#
loop_
_entity.id
_entity.type
_entity.pdbx_description
1 polymer ?
#
loop_
_entity_poly.entity_id
_entity_poly.type
_entity_poly.pdbx_seq_one_letter_code
_entity_poly.pdbx_strand_id
1 'polypeptide(L)'
;MSLAPLLLALVAALGNVLGAAVVVRRARSGLKFIETLLAFGAGFMLAVVLVGVLPELDYSRGVWIGITILAGYLAVHLAHHVVVPHFHFGEETHPVDSGAGASALAGLSIHSFFDGVAIASGFQSNASLGTLLFLAVLLHKLPEGVTIASVVLAGGRPGRHAVLAALALGFATVVGVVLTEVAQPLVTHGLALAAGATLYVAASNLVPEFQNKRRMDLTLSFFGGAFAVIALELSK
;
A
#
# COMPACT_ATOMS: atom_id res chain seq x y z
N MET A 1 14.76 1.35 19.33
CA MET A 1 13.50 1.30 18.54
C MET A 1 12.81 2.66 18.67
N SER A 2 12.67 3.38 17.56
CA SER A 2 11.92 4.64 17.55
C SER A 2 10.42 4.36 17.72
N LEU A 3 9.75 5.08 18.61
CA LEU A 3 8.32 4.88 18.87
C LEU A 3 7.45 5.42 17.73
N ALA A 4 7.96 6.42 16.99
CA ALA A 4 7.20 7.11 15.96
C ALA A 4 6.76 6.19 14.80
N PRO A 5 7.64 5.39 14.13
CA PRO A 5 7.22 4.48 13.07
C PRO A 5 6.16 3.49 13.53
N LEU A 6 6.29 2.97 14.77
CA LEU A 6 5.34 2.00 15.32
C LEU A 6 3.96 2.62 15.54
N LEU A 7 3.89 3.81 16.14
CA LEU A 7 2.63 4.52 16.36
C LEU A 7 1.95 4.85 15.01
N LEU A 8 2.72 5.30 14.04
CA LEU A 8 2.20 5.62 12.71
C LEU A 8 1.73 4.38 11.95
N ALA A 9 2.42 3.24 12.09
CA ALA A 9 1.95 1.96 11.55
C ALA A 9 0.62 1.52 12.17
N LEU A 10 0.43 1.73 13.47
CA LEU A 10 -0.85 1.47 14.13
C LEU A 10 -1.97 2.38 13.60
N VAL A 11 -1.67 3.66 13.35
CA VAL A 11 -2.62 4.58 12.71
C VAL A 11 -2.96 4.12 11.30
N ALA A 12 -1.96 3.69 10.51
CA ALA A 12 -2.19 3.16 9.17
C ALA A 12 -3.05 1.86 9.21
N ALA A 13 -2.80 0.97 10.17
CA ALA A 13 -3.57 -0.25 10.38
C ALA A 13 -5.06 0.03 10.66
N LEU A 14 -5.39 1.12 11.38
CA LEU A 14 -6.77 1.55 11.56
C LEU A 14 -7.44 1.91 10.23
N GLY A 15 -6.71 2.40 9.23
CA GLY A 15 -7.22 2.65 7.89
C GLY A 15 -7.82 1.39 7.25
N ASN A 16 -7.14 0.25 7.36
CA ASN A 16 -7.65 -1.04 6.87
C ASN A 16 -8.97 -1.44 7.57
N VAL A 17 -9.03 -1.29 8.88
CA VAL A 17 -10.23 -1.63 9.66
C VAL A 17 -11.40 -0.71 9.32
N LEU A 18 -11.14 0.59 9.13
CA LEU A 18 -12.16 1.55 8.71
C LEU A 18 -12.67 1.22 7.31
N GLY A 19 -11.79 0.88 6.36
CA GLY A 19 -12.18 0.44 5.03
C GLY A 19 -13.09 -0.80 5.07
N ALA A 20 -12.70 -1.81 5.83
CA ALA A 20 -13.52 -3.01 6.02
C ALA A 20 -14.88 -2.68 6.67
N ALA A 21 -14.92 -1.80 7.66
CA ALA A 21 -16.15 -1.40 8.34
C ALA A 21 -17.12 -0.69 7.39
N VAL A 22 -16.64 0.12 6.44
CA VAL A 22 -17.47 0.76 5.40
C VAL A 22 -18.20 -0.31 4.57
N VAL A 23 -17.50 -1.34 4.12
CA VAL A 23 -18.09 -2.41 3.30
C VAL A 23 -19.06 -3.26 4.12
N VAL A 24 -18.69 -3.68 5.32
CA VAL A 24 -19.51 -4.51 6.20
C VAL A 24 -20.84 -3.81 6.56
N ARG A 25 -20.81 -2.49 6.73
CA ARG A 25 -22.01 -1.68 6.97
C ARG A 25 -22.83 -1.35 5.73
N ARG A 26 -22.43 -1.85 4.55
CA ARG A 26 -23.09 -1.59 3.25
C ARG A 26 -23.25 -0.10 2.92
N ALA A 27 -22.31 0.74 3.29
CA ALA A 27 -22.33 2.19 3.04
C ALA A 27 -21.98 2.50 1.57
N ARG A 28 -22.96 2.37 0.65
CA ARG A 28 -22.80 2.64 -0.80
C ARG A 28 -22.37 4.07 -1.12
N SER A 29 -22.69 5.05 -0.28
CA SER A 29 -22.34 6.47 -0.49
C SER A 29 -20.83 6.77 -0.37
N GLY A 30 -20.06 5.87 0.24
CA GLY A 30 -18.61 6.03 0.40
C GLY A 30 -17.76 5.62 -0.81
N LEU A 31 -18.30 4.87 -1.79
CA LEU A 31 -17.50 4.28 -2.86
C LEU A 31 -16.84 5.33 -3.77
N LYS A 32 -17.55 6.39 -4.14
CA LYS A 32 -16.97 7.49 -4.95
C LYS A 32 -15.81 8.18 -4.23
N PHE A 33 -15.94 8.44 -2.93
CA PHE A 33 -14.87 9.00 -2.12
C PHE A 33 -13.65 8.08 -2.08
N ILE A 34 -13.88 6.76 -1.92
CA ILE A 34 -12.82 5.74 -1.89
C ILE A 34 -12.07 5.69 -3.23
N GLU A 35 -12.79 5.73 -4.37
CA GLU A 35 -12.17 5.79 -5.70
C GLU A 35 -11.31 7.07 -5.89
N THR A 36 -11.82 8.22 -5.43
CA THR A 36 -11.09 9.49 -5.49
C THR A 36 -9.84 9.44 -4.61
N LEU A 37 -9.96 8.89 -3.39
CA LEU A 37 -8.84 8.71 -2.48
C LEU A 37 -7.79 7.75 -3.04
N LEU A 38 -8.24 6.66 -3.68
CA LEU A 38 -7.37 5.69 -4.34
C LEU A 38 -6.57 6.36 -5.47
N ALA A 39 -7.23 7.14 -6.33
CA ALA A 39 -6.56 7.83 -7.42
C ALA A 39 -5.56 8.87 -6.89
N PHE A 40 -5.94 9.67 -5.88
CA PHE A 40 -5.04 10.62 -5.21
C PHE A 40 -3.84 9.89 -4.59
N GLY A 41 -4.09 8.81 -3.84
CA GLY A 41 -3.07 8.00 -3.19
C GLY A 41 -2.09 7.38 -4.19
N ALA A 42 -2.57 6.90 -5.34
CA ALA A 42 -1.71 6.36 -6.40
C ALA A 42 -0.73 7.41 -6.95
N GLY A 43 -1.22 8.62 -7.24
CA GLY A 43 -0.38 9.74 -7.69
C GLY A 43 0.61 10.17 -6.61
N PHE A 44 0.15 10.27 -5.37
CA PHE A 44 0.98 10.61 -4.21
C PHE A 44 2.09 9.57 -4.02
N MET A 45 1.77 8.27 -3.98
CA MET A 45 2.75 7.19 -3.83
C MET A 45 3.79 7.18 -4.95
N LEU A 46 3.35 7.32 -6.21
CA LEU A 46 4.25 7.36 -7.35
C LEU A 46 5.25 8.51 -7.22
N ALA A 47 4.78 9.71 -6.87
CA ALA A 47 5.64 10.87 -6.68
C ALA A 47 6.56 10.71 -5.47
N VAL A 48 6.10 10.16 -4.33
CA VAL A 48 6.95 9.88 -3.16
C VAL A 48 8.11 8.96 -3.55
N VAL A 49 7.86 7.92 -4.33
CA VAL A 49 8.96 7.03 -4.76
C VAL A 49 9.93 7.77 -5.66
N LEU A 50 9.44 8.44 -6.71
CA LEU A 50 10.29 9.02 -7.75
C LEU A 50 11.05 10.26 -7.27
N VAL A 51 10.42 11.10 -6.46
CA VAL A 51 10.95 12.41 -6.05
C VAL A 51 11.47 12.40 -4.62
N GLY A 52 10.88 11.58 -3.74
CA GLY A 52 11.29 11.50 -2.33
C GLY A 52 12.27 10.36 -2.05
N VAL A 53 11.94 9.12 -2.46
CA VAL A 53 12.72 7.93 -2.07
C VAL A 53 13.95 7.72 -2.94
N LEU A 54 13.78 7.71 -4.26
CA LEU A 54 14.90 7.41 -5.17
C LEU A 54 16.10 8.35 -4.99
N PRO A 55 15.92 9.68 -4.77
CA PRO A 55 17.06 10.56 -4.52
C PRO A 55 17.84 10.27 -3.22
N GLU A 56 17.18 9.66 -2.23
CA GLU A 56 17.78 9.34 -0.91
C GLU A 56 18.52 7.99 -0.90
N LEU A 57 18.52 7.25 -2.00
CA LEU A 57 19.19 5.95 -2.07
C LEU A 57 20.72 6.10 -2.24
N ASP A 58 21.46 5.19 -1.62
CA ASP A 58 22.92 5.14 -1.70
C ASP A 58 23.40 4.53 -3.03
N TYR A 59 23.54 5.36 -4.06
CA TYR A 59 24.00 4.94 -5.38
C TYR A 59 25.49 4.53 -5.44
N SER A 60 26.26 4.69 -4.36
CA SER A 60 27.65 4.17 -4.30
C SER A 60 27.71 2.65 -4.46
N ARG A 61 26.61 1.97 -4.20
CA ARG A 61 26.44 0.52 -4.39
C ARG A 61 26.26 0.09 -5.86
N GLY A 62 26.26 1.01 -6.80
CA GLY A 62 26.17 0.72 -8.24
C GLY A 62 24.91 -0.08 -8.60
N VAL A 63 25.10 -1.14 -9.40
CA VAL A 63 24.00 -1.97 -9.91
C VAL A 63 23.17 -2.65 -8.82
N TRP A 64 23.74 -2.88 -7.63
CA TRP A 64 23.05 -3.57 -6.54
C TRP A 64 21.84 -2.81 -6.02
N ILE A 65 21.84 -1.47 -6.09
CA ILE A 65 20.67 -0.67 -5.70
C ILE A 65 19.47 -0.95 -6.62
N GLY A 66 19.72 -1.00 -7.94
CA GLY A 66 18.69 -1.33 -8.93
C GLY A 66 18.16 -2.76 -8.77
N ILE A 67 19.04 -3.73 -8.48
CA ILE A 67 18.67 -5.11 -8.20
C ILE A 67 17.78 -5.17 -6.95
N THR A 68 18.09 -4.43 -5.91
CA THR A 68 17.31 -4.40 -4.66
C THR A 68 15.92 -3.77 -4.89
N ILE A 69 15.83 -2.67 -5.65
CA ILE A 69 14.55 -2.07 -6.05
C ILE A 69 13.72 -3.09 -6.84
N LEU A 70 14.34 -3.72 -7.84
CA LEU A 70 13.67 -4.73 -8.66
C LEU A 70 13.20 -5.93 -7.81
N ALA A 71 14.00 -6.36 -6.84
CA ALA A 71 13.62 -7.45 -5.93
C ALA A 71 12.36 -7.09 -5.12
N GLY A 72 12.27 -5.87 -4.60
CA GLY A 72 11.06 -5.38 -3.91
C GLY A 72 9.83 -5.35 -4.83
N TYR A 73 9.99 -4.84 -6.05
CA TYR A 73 8.95 -4.84 -7.07
C TYR A 73 8.45 -6.26 -7.38
N LEU A 74 9.39 -7.17 -7.67
CA LEU A 74 9.07 -8.55 -8.03
C LEU A 74 8.50 -9.35 -6.87
N ALA A 75 8.88 -9.08 -5.63
CA ALA A 75 8.33 -9.74 -4.46
C ALA A 75 6.82 -9.49 -4.33
N VAL A 76 6.38 -8.23 -4.49
CA VAL A 76 4.96 -7.89 -4.45
C VAL A 76 4.23 -8.37 -5.72
N HIS A 77 4.88 -8.25 -6.89
CA HIS A 77 4.34 -8.80 -8.14
C HIS A 77 4.05 -10.30 -8.03
N LEU A 78 5.03 -11.06 -7.53
CA LEU A 78 4.87 -12.51 -7.34
C LEU A 78 3.75 -12.83 -6.35
N ALA A 79 3.68 -12.09 -5.23
CA ALA A 79 2.63 -12.26 -4.24
C ALA A 79 1.24 -12.05 -4.86
N HIS A 80 1.07 -11.03 -5.69
CA HIS A 80 -0.21 -10.72 -6.34
C HIS A 80 -0.57 -11.67 -7.49
N HIS A 81 0.40 -12.22 -8.23
CA HIS A 81 0.12 -13.04 -9.42
C HIS A 81 0.16 -14.54 -9.17
N VAL A 82 0.96 -15.00 -8.19
CA VAL A 82 1.08 -16.44 -7.89
C VAL A 82 0.16 -16.85 -6.74
N VAL A 83 0.00 -15.98 -5.74
CA VAL A 83 -0.80 -16.27 -4.54
C VAL A 83 -2.25 -15.85 -4.72
N VAL A 84 -2.52 -14.80 -5.53
CA VAL A 84 -3.87 -14.27 -5.74
C VAL A 84 -4.31 -14.54 -7.19
N PRO A 85 -5.31 -15.40 -7.45
CA PRO A 85 -5.94 -15.47 -8.75
C PRO A 85 -6.57 -14.11 -9.08
N HIS A 86 -6.34 -13.60 -10.29
CA HIS A 86 -6.77 -12.32 -10.88
C HIS A 86 -7.97 -11.67 -10.17
N PHE A 87 -7.70 -10.63 -9.41
CA PHE A 87 -8.70 -9.85 -8.67
C PHE A 87 -8.68 -8.40 -9.18
N HIS A 88 -9.83 -7.90 -9.63
CA HIS A 88 -10.03 -6.51 -10.02
C HIS A 88 -10.88 -5.77 -9.00
N PHE A 89 -10.50 -4.55 -8.66
CA PHE A 89 -11.17 -3.73 -7.67
C PHE A 89 -12.57 -3.32 -8.15
N GLY A 90 -13.63 -3.86 -7.53
CA GLY A 90 -14.98 -3.29 -7.66
C GLY A 90 -15.92 -3.84 -8.74
N GLU A 91 -15.50 -4.74 -9.64
CA GLU A 91 -16.34 -5.29 -10.72
C GLU A 91 -16.31 -6.82 -10.81
N GLU A 92 -16.32 -7.52 -9.67
CA GLU A 92 -16.44 -8.97 -9.69
C GLU A 92 -17.86 -9.40 -10.03
N THR A 93 -18.10 -9.78 -11.28
CA THR A 93 -19.33 -10.41 -11.76
C THR A 93 -19.25 -11.94 -11.78
N HIS A 94 -18.10 -12.52 -11.40
CA HIS A 94 -17.88 -13.97 -11.39
C HIS A 94 -18.01 -14.56 -9.98
N PRO A 95 -18.47 -15.82 -9.84
CA PRO A 95 -18.49 -16.52 -8.56
C PRO A 95 -17.05 -16.58 -8.01
N VAL A 96 -16.82 -15.95 -6.86
CA VAL A 96 -15.52 -15.98 -6.18
C VAL A 96 -15.37 -17.34 -5.48
N ASP A 97 -14.32 -18.07 -5.83
CA ASP A 97 -14.01 -19.34 -5.16
C ASP A 97 -13.81 -19.12 -3.64
N SER A 98 -14.23 -20.09 -2.84
CA SER A 98 -14.10 -20.03 -1.37
C SER A 98 -12.66 -19.86 -0.86
N GLY A 99 -11.67 -20.17 -1.69
CA GLY A 99 -10.24 -19.96 -1.43
C GLY A 99 -9.71 -18.55 -1.74
N ALA A 100 -10.42 -17.78 -2.57
CA ALA A 100 -9.92 -16.47 -3.05
C ALA A 100 -9.69 -15.47 -1.91
N GLY A 101 -10.50 -15.51 -0.85
CA GLY A 101 -10.31 -14.67 0.33
C GLY A 101 -8.98 -14.95 1.07
N ALA A 102 -8.57 -16.21 1.16
CA ALA A 102 -7.31 -16.59 1.80
C ALA A 102 -6.10 -16.20 0.93
N SER A 103 -6.19 -16.41 -0.38
CA SER A 103 -5.15 -16.01 -1.33
C SER A 103 -4.97 -14.50 -1.37
N ALA A 104 -6.06 -13.73 -1.45
CA ALA A 104 -6.03 -12.28 -1.40
C ALA A 104 -5.41 -11.78 -0.08
N LEU A 105 -5.78 -12.38 1.06
CA LEU A 105 -5.20 -12.04 2.35
C LEU A 105 -3.70 -12.30 2.38
N ALA A 106 -3.22 -13.42 1.86
CA ALA A 106 -1.79 -13.74 1.82
C ALA A 106 -1.01 -12.74 0.95
N GLY A 107 -1.48 -12.45 -0.28
CA GLY A 107 -0.83 -11.50 -1.18
C GLY A 107 -0.80 -10.07 -0.61
N LEU A 108 -1.93 -9.60 -0.10
CA LEU A 108 -2.03 -8.28 0.53
C LEU A 108 -1.23 -8.20 1.85
N SER A 109 -1.06 -9.31 2.58
CA SER A 109 -0.21 -9.32 3.78
C SER A 109 1.27 -9.08 3.45
N ILE A 110 1.76 -9.63 2.34
CA ILE A 110 3.14 -9.37 1.86
C ILE A 110 3.28 -7.90 1.48
N HIS A 111 2.30 -7.35 0.75
CA HIS A 111 2.27 -5.92 0.44
C HIS A 111 2.27 -5.06 1.72
N SER A 112 1.34 -5.30 2.64
CA SER A 112 1.24 -4.58 3.91
C SER A 112 2.51 -4.69 4.76
N PHE A 113 3.22 -5.81 4.71
CA PHE A 113 4.53 -5.96 5.34
C PHE A 113 5.53 -4.95 4.75
N PHE A 114 5.62 -4.81 3.42
CA PHE A 114 6.50 -3.84 2.79
C PHE A 114 6.09 -2.39 3.07
N ASP A 115 4.82 -2.10 3.32
CA ASP A 115 4.40 -0.77 3.79
C ASP A 115 5.02 -0.44 5.15
N GLY A 116 5.08 -1.42 6.06
CA GLY A 116 5.78 -1.26 7.33
C GLY A 116 7.29 -1.05 7.15
N VAL A 117 7.91 -1.81 6.25
CA VAL A 117 9.32 -1.62 5.87
C VAL A 117 9.55 -0.20 5.32
N ALA A 118 8.64 0.30 4.46
CA ALA A 118 8.71 1.64 3.89
C ALA A 118 8.69 2.73 4.99
N ILE A 119 7.72 2.65 5.90
CA ILE A 119 7.60 3.62 7.00
C ILE A 119 8.88 3.61 7.84
N ALA A 120 9.33 2.45 8.32
CA ALA A 120 10.49 2.35 9.21
C ALA A 120 11.78 2.80 8.52
N SER A 121 12.04 2.33 7.29
CA SER A 121 13.23 2.69 6.52
C SER A 121 13.25 4.19 6.17
N GLY A 122 12.09 4.79 5.90
CA GLY A 122 11.98 6.22 5.70
C GLY A 122 12.40 7.01 6.92
N PHE A 123 11.92 6.62 8.11
CA PHE A 123 12.33 7.27 9.37
C PHE A 123 13.79 7.00 9.74
N GLN A 124 14.37 5.89 9.30
CA GLN A 124 15.80 5.63 9.45
C GLN A 124 16.64 6.56 8.57
N SER A 125 16.15 6.95 7.39
CA SER A 125 16.80 7.96 6.54
C SER A 125 16.64 9.36 7.14
N ASN A 126 15.42 9.85 7.20
CA ASN A 126 15.09 11.11 7.86
C ASN A 126 13.58 11.21 8.18
N ALA A 127 13.23 12.10 9.13
CA ALA A 127 11.84 12.25 9.58
C ALA A 127 10.88 12.74 8.48
N SER A 128 11.36 13.58 7.55
CA SER A 128 10.56 14.09 6.44
C SER A 128 10.15 12.95 5.49
N LEU A 129 11.12 12.12 5.08
CA LEU A 129 10.85 10.97 4.20
C LEU A 129 9.96 9.94 4.90
N GLY A 130 10.22 9.65 6.18
CA GLY A 130 9.38 8.75 6.96
C GLY A 130 7.93 9.21 7.05
N THR A 131 7.71 10.51 7.20
CA THR A 131 6.35 11.10 7.22
C THR A 131 5.69 11.01 5.84
N LEU A 132 6.41 11.27 4.76
CA LEU A 132 5.88 11.13 3.40
C LEU A 132 5.49 9.69 3.08
N LEU A 133 6.33 8.71 3.44
CA LEU A 133 6.04 7.30 3.25
C LEU A 133 4.86 6.85 4.12
N PHE A 134 4.77 7.32 5.36
CA PHE A 134 3.59 7.08 6.19
C PHE A 134 2.31 7.62 5.55
N LEU A 135 2.32 8.86 5.04
CA LEU A 135 1.16 9.44 4.35
C LEU A 135 0.78 8.65 3.10
N ALA A 136 1.78 8.24 2.30
CA ALA A 136 1.56 7.39 1.13
C ALA A 136 0.87 6.06 1.52
N VAL A 137 1.34 5.41 2.59
CA VAL A 137 0.75 4.20 3.13
C VAL A 137 -0.67 4.46 3.63
N LEU A 138 -0.89 5.49 4.46
CA LEU A 138 -2.18 5.80 5.06
C LEU A 138 -3.27 6.03 3.99
N LEU A 139 -2.93 6.74 2.90
CA LEU A 139 -3.86 7.07 1.82
C LEU A 139 -4.44 5.84 1.12
N HIS A 140 -3.67 4.75 1.00
CA HIS A 140 -4.16 3.54 0.35
C HIS A 140 -4.66 2.46 1.33
N LYS A 141 -4.41 2.59 2.62
CA LYS A 141 -4.87 1.60 3.63
C LYS A 141 -6.39 1.51 3.73
N LEU A 142 -7.11 2.60 3.56
CA LEU A 142 -8.57 2.56 3.55
C LEU A 142 -9.12 1.83 2.31
N PRO A 143 -8.70 2.13 1.06
CA PRO A 143 -8.99 1.31 -0.12
C PRO A 143 -8.60 -0.16 0.03
N GLU A 144 -7.40 -0.47 0.57
CA GLU A 144 -6.96 -1.84 0.82
C GLU A 144 -7.91 -2.60 1.75
N GLY A 145 -8.37 -1.96 2.83
CA GLY A 145 -9.36 -2.50 3.74
C GLY A 145 -10.71 -2.77 3.07
N VAL A 146 -11.15 -1.89 2.15
CA VAL A 146 -12.34 -2.11 1.32
C VAL A 146 -12.15 -3.33 0.43
N THR A 147 -11.00 -3.46 -0.21
CA THR A 147 -10.68 -4.59 -1.09
C THR A 147 -10.78 -5.91 -0.37
N ILE A 148 -10.01 -6.09 0.71
CA ILE A 148 -9.99 -7.37 1.42
C ILE A 148 -11.36 -7.72 1.99
N ALA A 149 -12.11 -6.73 2.49
CA ALA A 149 -13.45 -6.96 3.00
C ALA A 149 -14.41 -7.40 1.89
N SER A 150 -14.35 -6.79 0.72
CA SER A 150 -15.18 -7.13 -0.44
C SER A 150 -14.94 -8.56 -0.90
N VAL A 151 -13.65 -8.99 -1.00
CA VAL A 151 -13.28 -10.36 -1.39
C VAL A 151 -13.82 -11.38 -0.37
N VAL A 152 -13.58 -11.12 0.91
CA VAL A 152 -14.04 -12.04 2.00
C VAL A 152 -15.53 -12.19 2.01
N LEU A 153 -16.29 -11.10 1.80
CA LEU A 153 -17.76 -11.14 1.74
C LEU A 153 -18.27 -11.80 0.45
N ALA A 154 -17.64 -11.54 -0.70
CA ALA A 154 -17.98 -12.19 -1.97
C ALA A 154 -17.75 -13.70 -1.92
N GLY A 155 -16.77 -14.19 -1.16
CA GLY A 155 -16.56 -15.61 -0.84
C GLY A 155 -17.56 -16.19 0.16
N GLY A 156 -18.64 -15.47 0.51
CA GLY A 156 -19.71 -15.93 1.39
C GLY A 156 -19.35 -15.93 2.89
N ARG A 157 -18.22 -15.34 3.29
CA ARG A 157 -17.83 -15.29 4.70
C ARG A 157 -18.54 -14.14 5.43
N PRO A 158 -18.84 -14.30 6.73
CA PRO A 158 -19.51 -13.24 7.50
C PRO A 158 -18.59 -12.03 7.74
N GLY A 159 -19.20 -10.85 7.96
CA GLY A 159 -18.49 -9.57 8.13
C GLY A 159 -17.39 -9.56 9.20
N ARG A 160 -17.51 -10.38 10.25
CA ARG A 160 -16.45 -10.55 11.25
C ARG A 160 -15.12 -11.03 10.63
N HIS A 161 -15.17 -11.91 9.64
CA HIS A 161 -13.97 -12.39 8.95
C HIS A 161 -13.36 -11.31 8.06
N ALA A 162 -14.17 -10.44 7.46
CA ALA A 162 -13.68 -9.28 6.72
C ALA A 162 -12.90 -8.31 7.63
N VAL A 163 -13.43 -8.03 8.83
CA VAL A 163 -12.72 -7.19 9.82
C VAL A 163 -11.45 -7.88 10.33
N LEU A 164 -11.48 -9.19 10.60
CA LEU A 164 -10.30 -9.94 11.01
C LEU A 164 -9.21 -9.96 9.93
N ALA A 165 -9.60 -10.09 8.66
CA ALA A 165 -8.66 -9.99 7.55
C ALA A 165 -8.01 -8.61 7.47
N ALA A 166 -8.79 -7.52 7.61
CA ALA A 166 -8.24 -6.16 7.66
C ALA A 166 -7.30 -5.94 8.84
N LEU A 167 -7.62 -6.52 10.02
CA LEU A 167 -6.70 -6.49 11.18
C LEU A 167 -5.42 -7.26 10.91
N ALA A 168 -5.47 -8.39 10.20
CA ALA A 168 -4.29 -9.16 9.82
C ALA A 168 -3.37 -8.35 8.89
N LEU A 169 -3.92 -7.59 7.93
CA LEU A 169 -3.14 -6.67 7.10
C LEU A 169 -2.46 -5.57 7.93
N GLY A 170 -3.21 -4.96 8.85
CA GLY A 170 -2.65 -3.98 9.78
C GLY A 170 -1.52 -4.57 10.64
N PHE A 171 -1.70 -5.80 11.13
CA PHE A 171 -0.65 -6.52 11.86
C PHE A 171 0.59 -6.77 11.00
N ALA A 172 0.43 -7.16 9.73
CA ALA A 172 1.55 -7.32 8.81
C ALA A 172 2.35 -6.02 8.63
N THR A 173 1.69 -4.86 8.56
CA THR A 173 2.36 -3.55 8.55
C THR A 173 3.19 -3.32 9.82
N VAL A 174 2.64 -3.61 10.98
CA VAL A 174 3.38 -3.50 12.25
C VAL A 174 4.58 -4.44 12.30
N VAL A 175 4.42 -5.68 11.83
CA VAL A 175 5.53 -6.65 11.72
C VAL A 175 6.63 -6.12 10.81
N GLY A 176 6.28 -5.50 9.67
CA GLY A 176 7.23 -4.86 8.77
C GLY A 176 8.07 -3.79 9.47
N VAL A 177 7.43 -2.90 10.26
CA VAL A 177 8.14 -1.89 11.06
C VAL A 177 9.10 -2.56 12.04
N VAL A 178 8.61 -3.51 12.85
CA VAL A 178 9.42 -4.15 13.90
C VAL A 178 10.61 -4.89 13.29
N LEU A 179 10.40 -5.65 12.23
CA LEU A 179 11.49 -6.40 11.59
C LEU A 179 12.52 -5.49 10.92
N THR A 180 12.11 -4.34 10.39
CA THR A 180 13.04 -3.35 9.84
C THR A 180 13.96 -2.77 10.91
N GLU A 181 13.51 -2.66 12.14
CA GLU A 181 14.35 -2.15 13.26
C GLU A 181 15.39 -3.16 13.75
N VAL A 182 15.16 -4.47 13.57
CA VAL A 182 16.01 -5.51 14.17
C VAL A 182 16.75 -6.40 13.16
N ALA A 183 16.26 -6.51 11.93
CA ALA A 183 16.86 -7.37 10.91
C ALA A 183 17.85 -6.57 10.05
N GLN A 184 19.15 -6.86 10.18
CA GLN A 184 20.23 -6.17 9.45
C GLN A 184 20.00 -6.04 7.92
N PRO A 185 19.51 -7.06 7.19
CA PRO A 185 19.20 -6.88 5.78
C PRO A 185 18.16 -5.81 5.50
N LEU A 186 17.13 -5.66 6.34
CA LEU A 186 16.11 -4.63 6.19
C LEU A 186 16.61 -3.26 6.62
N VAL A 187 17.46 -3.18 7.67
CA VAL A 187 18.13 -1.92 8.03
C VAL A 187 18.96 -1.40 6.86
N THR A 188 19.66 -2.30 6.15
CA THR A 188 20.60 -1.93 5.09
C THR A 188 19.93 -1.70 3.74
N HIS A 189 18.89 -2.46 3.41
CA HIS A 189 18.27 -2.52 2.08
C HIS A 189 16.79 -2.14 2.06
N GLY A 190 16.19 -1.93 3.23
CA GLY A 190 14.75 -1.75 3.39
C GLY A 190 14.18 -0.62 2.55
N LEU A 191 14.85 0.53 2.49
CA LEU A 191 14.40 1.68 1.71
C LEU A 191 14.35 1.36 0.21
N ALA A 192 15.36 0.68 -0.34
CA ALA A 192 15.38 0.28 -1.74
C ALA A 192 14.35 -0.82 -2.06
N LEU A 193 14.19 -1.81 -1.17
CA LEU A 193 13.14 -2.82 -1.27
C LEU A 193 11.74 -2.18 -1.24
N ALA A 194 11.53 -1.27 -0.29
CA ALA A 194 10.28 -0.55 -0.16
C ALA A 194 9.99 0.33 -1.38
N ALA A 195 11.00 0.99 -1.96
CA ALA A 195 10.86 1.76 -3.20
C ALA A 195 10.28 0.89 -4.33
N GLY A 196 10.84 -0.31 -4.53
CA GLY A 196 10.35 -1.26 -5.53
C GLY A 196 8.93 -1.74 -5.25
N ALA A 197 8.65 -2.13 -4.02
CA ALA A 197 7.34 -2.57 -3.59
C ALA A 197 6.27 -1.46 -3.78
N THR A 198 6.57 -0.25 -3.33
CA THR A 198 5.66 0.90 -3.46
C THR A 198 5.45 1.30 -4.92
N LEU A 199 6.50 1.20 -5.76
CA LEU A 199 6.39 1.44 -7.20
C LEU A 199 5.44 0.44 -7.85
N TYR A 200 5.55 -0.86 -7.51
CA TYR A 200 4.61 -1.87 -8.00
C TYR A 200 3.17 -1.53 -7.62
N VAL A 201 2.93 -1.21 -6.36
CA VAL A 201 1.58 -0.88 -5.87
C VAL A 201 1.02 0.35 -6.56
N ALA A 202 1.80 1.42 -6.65
CA ALA A 202 1.33 2.66 -7.27
C ALA A 202 1.04 2.47 -8.77
N ALA A 203 2.01 1.97 -9.54
CA ALA A 203 1.95 1.95 -11.00
C ALA A 203 1.22 0.72 -11.57
N SER A 204 1.41 -0.46 -10.95
CA SER A 204 0.91 -1.72 -11.52
C SER A 204 -0.38 -2.21 -10.85
N ASN A 205 -0.71 -1.70 -9.66
CA ASN A 205 -1.91 -2.10 -8.96
C ASN A 205 -2.96 -0.97 -8.89
N LEU A 206 -2.62 0.20 -8.33
CA LEU A 206 -3.59 1.27 -8.13
C LEU A 206 -3.95 2.05 -9.40
N VAL A 207 -2.97 2.38 -10.25
CA VAL A 207 -3.23 3.14 -11.48
C VAL A 207 -4.19 2.42 -12.42
N PRO A 208 -4.07 1.10 -12.73
CA PRO A 208 -5.02 0.39 -13.58
C PRO A 208 -6.46 0.42 -13.10
N GLU A 209 -6.70 0.50 -11.79
CA GLU A 209 -8.03 0.49 -11.18
C GLU A 209 -8.94 1.65 -11.62
N PHE A 210 -8.37 2.78 -12.01
CA PHE A 210 -9.14 3.94 -12.46
C PHE A 210 -8.87 4.36 -13.90
N GLN A 211 -7.81 3.87 -14.52
CA GLN A 211 -7.39 4.22 -15.89
C GLN A 211 -8.50 3.98 -16.92
N ASN A 212 -9.25 2.89 -16.78
CA ASN A 212 -10.31 2.50 -17.70
C ASN A 212 -11.65 3.21 -17.43
N LYS A 213 -11.77 3.95 -16.33
CA LYS A 213 -13.05 4.54 -15.90
C LYS A 213 -13.37 5.90 -16.57
N ARG A 214 -12.67 6.37 -17.58
CA ARG A 214 -12.90 7.63 -18.33
C ARG A 214 -13.51 8.77 -17.50
N ARG A 215 -13.08 8.93 -16.24
CA ARG A 215 -13.56 9.90 -15.26
C ARG A 215 -12.50 10.95 -15.00
N MET A 216 -12.77 12.19 -15.41
CA MET A 216 -11.84 13.30 -15.27
C MET A 216 -11.53 13.63 -13.80
N ASP A 217 -12.49 13.46 -12.89
CA ASP A 217 -12.28 13.67 -11.46
C ASP A 217 -11.21 12.74 -10.87
N LEU A 218 -11.13 11.47 -11.31
CA LEU A 218 -10.10 10.54 -10.90
C LEU A 218 -8.72 10.93 -11.46
N THR A 219 -8.68 11.34 -12.72
CA THR A 219 -7.46 11.85 -13.36
C THR A 219 -6.92 13.08 -12.64
N LEU A 220 -7.79 14.05 -12.34
CA LEU A 220 -7.41 15.25 -11.59
C LEU A 220 -6.95 14.92 -10.17
N SER A 221 -7.59 13.96 -9.50
CA SER A 221 -7.18 13.50 -8.17
C SER A 221 -5.78 12.86 -8.20
N PHE A 222 -5.49 12.03 -9.20
CA PHE A 222 -4.17 11.44 -9.39
C PHE A 222 -3.08 12.50 -9.54
N PHE A 223 -3.28 13.48 -10.44
CA PHE A 223 -2.35 14.59 -10.58
C PHE A 223 -2.26 15.44 -9.32
N GLY A 224 -3.38 15.66 -8.62
CA GLY A 224 -3.42 16.36 -7.34
C GLY A 224 -2.52 15.70 -6.30
N GLY A 225 -2.57 14.37 -6.21
CA GLY A 225 -1.68 13.59 -5.32
C GLY A 225 -0.19 13.76 -5.68
N ALA A 226 0.13 13.63 -6.97
CA ALA A 226 1.51 13.79 -7.44
C ALA A 226 2.04 15.22 -7.20
N PHE A 227 1.27 16.24 -7.53
CA PHE A 227 1.66 17.64 -7.33
C PHE A 227 1.77 18.01 -5.85
N ALA A 228 0.98 17.42 -4.97
CA ALA A 228 1.11 17.65 -3.52
C ALA A 228 2.50 17.25 -3.01
N VAL A 229 3.04 16.11 -3.45
CA VAL A 229 4.40 15.68 -3.09
C VAL A 229 5.45 16.60 -3.69
N ILE A 230 5.33 16.94 -4.97
CA ILE A 230 6.29 17.85 -5.64
C ILE A 230 6.33 19.20 -4.91
N ALA A 231 5.17 19.77 -4.55
CA ALA A 231 5.12 21.01 -3.82
C ALA A 231 5.77 20.90 -2.43
N LEU A 232 5.56 19.79 -1.72
CA LEU A 232 6.21 19.53 -0.44
C LEU A 232 7.73 19.40 -0.57
N GLU A 233 8.22 18.73 -1.61
CA GLU A 233 9.67 18.58 -1.83
C GLU A 233 10.34 19.90 -2.22
N LEU A 234 9.68 20.73 -3.03
CA LEU A 234 10.20 22.04 -3.44
C LEU A 234 10.16 23.09 -2.31
N SER A 235 9.42 22.84 -1.24
CA SER A 235 9.29 23.74 -0.07
C SER A 235 10.35 23.48 1.01
N LYS A 236 11.19 22.45 0.86
CA LYS A 236 12.32 22.14 1.76
C LYS A 236 13.53 22.95 1.42
#